data_3219c7fd2fffe6af433880246a5753f8
#
_entry.id   3219c7fd2fffe6af433880246a5753f8
#
_cell.length_a   1.000
_cell.length_b   1.000
_cell.length_c   1.000
_cell.angle_alpha   90.00
_cell.angle_beta   90.00
_cell.angle_gamma   90.00
#
_symmetry.space_group_name_H-M   'P 1'
#
loop_
_entity.id
_entity.type
_entity.pdbx_description
1 polymer ?
#
loop_
_entity_poly.entity_id
_entity_poly.type
_entity_poly.pdbx_seq_one_letter_code
_entity_poly.pdbx_strand_id
1 'polypeptide(L)'
;MLKVQRLEGINTCYHSDQLEKMAFFQCMEEVEKVKCFLEENSSEQDSRPGKSEAKEQVWPHPSLKETAPAKGKRTEPPTDDAPAPPAPFDHRIVTAKQAAVNSFYTVSRTEILGGGRFGQVHKCEEKATGLKLAAKIIKTRGLKDKDDVKNEISVMNQLDHVNLIQLYDAFESKNDIVLVMEYVDGGELFDRIIDDNCSLTELDTILFIRQICEGIRHMHQMYILHLDLKPENILCVNRETKQIKIIDFGLARRYKPREKLKVNFGTPEFLAPEVVNYDFVSFPTDMWSVGVITYMLLSGLSPFLGDSDAETLSNILACRWDLEDEEFQDVSGEAREFLSKLLIKEKSWRISASEALKHPWLSDQKLHSRLGAQKRKNCCSDAQDPVAKQSTEVPS
;
A
#
# COMPACT_ATOMS: atom_id res chain seq x y z
N MET A 1 -0.62 -5.31 24.38
CA MET A 1 -1.97 -4.76 24.65
C MET A 1 -2.15 -3.33 24.17
N LEU A 2 -1.22 -2.40 24.43
CA LEU A 2 -1.30 -1.02 23.91
C LEU A 2 -1.19 -0.91 22.37
N LYS A 3 -0.43 -1.80 21.73
CA LYS A 3 -0.24 -1.86 20.27
C LYS A 3 -1.55 -2.17 19.52
N VAL A 4 -2.31 -3.15 20.00
CA VAL A 4 -3.59 -3.58 19.43
C VAL A 4 -4.67 -2.52 19.62
N GLN A 5 -4.74 -1.87 20.78
CA GLN A 5 -5.76 -0.85 21.06
C GLN A 5 -5.60 0.43 20.21
N ARG A 6 -4.36 0.81 19.83
CA ARG A 6 -4.13 1.96 18.95
C ARG A 6 -4.52 1.68 17.48
N LEU A 7 -4.38 0.43 17.02
CA LEU A 7 -4.69 0.04 15.64
C LEU A 7 -6.13 -0.49 15.46
N GLU A 8 -6.77 -1.05 16.49
CA GLU A 8 -8.18 -1.48 16.44
C GLU A 8 -9.17 -0.30 16.28
N GLY A 9 -8.79 0.92 16.66
CA GLY A 9 -9.56 2.14 16.38
C GLY A 9 -9.73 2.43 14.89
N ILE A 10 -8.85 1.90 14.04
CA ILE A 10 -8.85 2.09 12.59
C ILE A 10 -10.01 1.33 11.91
N ASN A 11 -10.39 0.18 12.46
CA ASN A 11 -11.35 -0.73 11.81
C ASN A 11 -12.84 -0.41 12.04
N THR A 12 -13.18 0.54 12.92
CA THR A 12 -14.57 0.85 13.28
C THR A 12 -15.23 1.97 12.47
N CYS A 13 -14.49 2.68 11.60
CA CYS A 13 -14.99 3.85 10.85
C CYS A 13 -15.61 3.57 9.47
N TYR A 14 -15.75 2.32 9.02
CA TYR A 14 -16.10 2.02 7.63
C TYR A 14 -17.58 1.69 7.40
N HIS A 15 -18.47 2.65 7.56
CA HIS A 15 -19.84 2.51 7.03
C HIS A 15 -20.37 3.83 6.44
N SER A 16 -20.51 3.82 5.11
CA SER A 16 -21.26 4.69 4.20
C SER A 16 -20.52 5.86 3.52
N ASP A 17 -20.44 5.78 2.18
CA ASP A 17 -19.82 6.73 1.22
C ASP A 17 -20.32 8.18 1.35
N GLN A 18 -21.53 8.43 1.82
CA GLN A 18 -22.03 9.79 2.05
C GLN A 18 -21.59 10.36 3.39
N LEU A 19 -21.46 9.52 4.42
CA LEU A 19 -20.98 9.94 5.73
C LEU A 19 -19.46 10.23 5.69
N GLU A 20 -18.68 9.42 4.96
CA GLU A 20 -17.24 9.68 4.78
C GLU A 20 -16.97 10.97 4.01
N LYS A 21 -17.72 11.24 2.94
CA LYS A 21 -17.59 12.51 2.23
C LYS A 21 -18.04 13.70 3.07
N MET A 22 -19.11 13.56 3.85
CA MET A 22 -19.55 14.60 4.78
C MET A 22 -18.52 14.77 5.91
N ALA A 23 -18.00 13.69 6.48
CA ALA A 23 -16.95 13.73 7.50
C ALA A 23 -15.67 14.35 6.95
N PHE A 24 -15.25 13.99 5.73
CA PHE A 24 -14.10 14.60 5.06
C PHE A 24 -14.32 16.11 4.82
N PHE A 25 -15.48 16.53 4.31
CA PHE A 25 -15.78 17.95 4.13
C PHE A 25 -15.87 18.70 5.45
N GLN A 26 -16.48 18.10 6.47
CA GLN A 26 -16.58 18.70 7.80
C GLN A 26 -15.20 18.80 8.47
N CYS A 27 -14.37 17.79 8.30
CA CYS A 27 -12.98 17.79 8.74
C CYS A 27 -12.14 18.83 7.98
N MET A 28 -12.37 19.02 6.66
CA MET A 28 -11.70 20.02 5.86
C MET A 28 -12.10 21.46 6.26
N GLU A 29 -13.36 21.69 6.67
CA GLU A 29 -13.79 22.97 7.24
C GLU A 29 -13.10 23.27 8.59
N GLU A 30 -12.88 22.26 9.42
CA GLU A 30 -12.13 22.39 10.68
C GLU A 30 -10.63 22.64 10.42
N VAL A 31 -10.04 21.94 9.45
CA VAL A 31 -8.64 22.16 9.01
C VAL A 31 -8.46 23.59 8.44
N GLU A 32 -9.44 24.12 7.70
CA GLU A 32 -9.39 25.50 7.22
C GLU A 32 -9.38 26.51 8.37
N LYS A 33 -10.14 26.25 9.44
CA LYS A 33 -10.12 27.07 10.68
C LYS A 33 -8.75 26.99 11.37
N VAL A 34 -8.14 25.79 11.42
CA VAL A 34 -6.79 25.60 11.98
C VAL A 34 -5.74 26.31 11.12
N LYS A 35 -5.88 26.28 9.78
CA LYS A 35 -4.99 27.02 8.88
C LYS A 35 -5.05 28.52 9.12
N CYS A 36 -6.26 29.10 9.19
CA CYS A 36 -6.45 30.52 9.49
C CYS A 36 -5.77 30.89 10.82
N PHE A 37 -5.91 30.04 11.84
CA PHE A 37 -5.28 30.24 13.13
C PHE A 37 -3.73 30.16 13.08
N LEU A 38 -3.19 29.25 12.26
CA LEU A 38 -1.74 29.12 12.07
C LEU A 38 -1.16 30.24 11.20
N GLU A 39 -1.89 30.73 10.21
CA GLU A 39 -1.49 31.85 9.38
C GLU A 39 -1.53 33.18 10.16
N GLU A 40 -2.50 33.37 11.05
CA GLU A 40 -2.55 34.53 11.95
C GLU A 40 -1.38 34.57 12.94
N ASN A 41 -0.86 33.40 13.35
CA ASN A 41 0.28 33.30 14.26
C ASN A 41 1.65 33.23 13.56
N SER A 42 1.70 33.10 12.21
CA SER A 42 2.96 33.05 11.43
C SER A 42 3.34 34.36 10.74
N SER A 43 2.55 35.43 10.90
CA SER A 43 2.79 36.71 10.26
C SER A 43 3.89 37.59 10.88
N GLU A 44 4.68 37.05 11.82
CA GLU A 44 5.90 37.67 12.33
C GLU A 44 7.15 36.88 11.95
N GLN A 45 7.75 37.18 10.81
CA GLN A 45 9.08 36.83 10.24
C GLN A 45 8.97 36.13 8.89
N ASP A 46 9.47 36.58 7.79
CA ASP A 46 10.48 37.51 7.36
C ASP A 46 10.56 37.56 5.82
N SER A 47 11.26 38.52 5.32
CA SER A 47 11.32 38.98 3.94
C SER A 47 12.43 38.31 3.07
N ARG A 48 11.99 37.92 1.84
CA ARG A 48 12.62 38.12 0.51
C ARG A 48 13.68 37.19 -0.09
N PRO A 49 13.93 37.36 -1.40
CA PRO A 49 13.62 36.34 -2.41
C PRO A 49 14.83 35.94 -3.26
N GLY A 50 14.73 34.81 -3.96
CA GLY A 50 15.69 34.41 -4.98
C GLY A 50 15.03 33.62 -6.10
N LYS A 51 14.84 34.22 -7.25
CA LYS A 51 14.47 33.54 -8.50
C LYS A 51 15.68 32.80 -9.06
N SER A 52 15.55 31.54 -9.41
CA SER A 52 16.42 30.89 -10.38
C SER A 52 15.59 30.02 -11.31
N GLU A 53 15.75 30.27 -12.60
CA GLU A 53 15.15 29.53 -13.71
C GLU A 53 15.79 28.15 -13.83
N ALA A 54 14.99 27.09 -13.89
CA ALA A 54 15.43 25.73 -14.15
C ALA A 54 15.22 25.40 -15.64
N LYS A 55 16.28 24.99 -16.29
CA LYS A 55 16.33 24.51 -17.68
C LYS A 55 15.75 23.10 -17.78
N GLU A 56 14.86 22.90 -18.75
CA GLU A 56 14.34 21.60 -19.16
C GLU A 56 15.45 20.69 -19.72
N GLN A 57 15.56 19.48 -19.20
CA GLN A 57 16.29 18.39 -19.83
C GLN A 57 15.33 17.36 -20.39
N VAL A 58 15.43 17.15 -21.69
CA VAL A 58 14.70 16.13 -22.47
C VAL A 58 15.47 14.82 -22.42
N TRP A 59 14.81 13.72 -22.04
CA TRP A 59 15.39 12.37 -22.00
C TRP A 59 14.94 11.55 -23.22
N PRO A 60 15.83 10.78 -23.86
CA PRO A 60 15.50 9.92 -24.98
C PRO A 60 14.94 8.56 -24.54
N HIS A 61 14.04 8.02 -25.36
CA HIS A 61 13.43 6.70 -25.17
C HIS A 61 14.42 5.56 -25.41
N PRO A 62 14.46 4.51 -24.57
CA PRO A 62 15.15 3.27 -24.88
C PRO A 62 14.23 2.28 -25.59
N SER A 63 14.72 1.71 -26.70
CA SER A 63 14.09 0.64 -27.46
C SER A 63 14.26 -0.71 -26.78
N LEU A 64 13.18 -1.48 -26.72
CA LEU A 64 13.09 -2.85 -26.21
C LEU A 64 13.83 -3.82 -27.15
N LYS A 65 14.69 -4.67 -26.58
CA LYS A 65 15.20 -5.89 -27.21
C LYS A 65 14.64 -7.09 -26.45
N GLU A 66 13.90 -7.91 -27.19
CA GLU A 66 13.43 -9.22 -26.76
C GLU A 66 14.59 -10.21 -26.57
N THR A 67 14.52 -11.01 -25.50
CA THR A 67 15.29 -12.25 -25.38
C THR A 67 14.39 -13.39 -24.92
N ALA A 68 14.47 -14.50 -25.66
CA ALA A 68 13.64 -15.69 -25.54
C ALA A 68 13.96 -16.57 -24.32
N PRO A 69 13.06 -17.52 -23.96
CA PRO A 69 13.07 -18.21 -22.66
C PRO A 69 14.01 -19.42 -22.65
N ALA A 70 14.70 -19.63 -21.53
CA ALA A 70 15.50 -20.81 -21.24
C ALA A 70 14.72 -21.81 -20.38
N LYS A 71 14.87 -23.08 -20.75
CA LYS A 71 14.21 -24.27 -20.18
C LYS A 71 14.68 -24.63 -18.77
N GLY A 72 13.74 -25.02 -17.95
CA GLY A 72 13.70 -25.94 -16.82
C GLY A 72 14.94 -26.11 -15.94
N LYS A 73 14.79 -25.79 -14.65
CA LYS A 73 15.60 -26.34 -13.55
C LYS A 73 14.76 -26.54 -12.28
N ARG A 74 15.15 -27.55 -11.49
CA ARG A 74 14.59 -28.02 -10.22
C ARG A 74 14.12 -26.88 -9.33
N THR A 75 12.93 -27.05 -8.77
CA THR A 75 12.36 -26.23 -7.71
C THR A 75 13.17 -26.40 -6.43
N GLU A 76 14.00 -25.40 -6.13
CA GLU A 76 14.46 -25.13 -4.77
C GLU A 76 13.27 -24.52 -4.00
N PRO A 77 13.17 -24.72 -2.67
CA PRO A 77 12.12 -24.07 -1.89
C PRO A 77 12.22 -22.54 -2.08
N PRO A 78 11.08 -21.84 -2.15
CA PRO A 78 11.07 -20.40 -2.38
C PRO A 78 11.85 -19.71 -1.27
N THR A 79 12.91 -19.00 -1.65
CA THR A 79 13.59 -18.08 -0.74
C THR A 79 12.67 -16.88 -0.53
N ASP A 80 12.62 -16.33 0.68
CA ASP A 80 11.83 -15.16 1.02
C ASP A 80 12.06 -13.96 0.07
N ASP A 81 13.15 -13.97 -0.70
CA ASP A 81 13.56 -12.94 -1.66
C ASP A 81 13.14 -13.25 -3.11
N ALA A 82 12.38 -14.33 -3.33
CA ALA A 82 11.86 -14.63 -4.67
C ALA A 82 10.78 -13.63 -5.09
N PRO A 83 10.72 -13.22 -6.38
CA PRO A 83 9.65 -12.35 -6.86
C PRO A 83 8.29 -13.02 -6.66
N ALA A 84 7.24 -12.20 -6.52
CA ALA A 84 5.88 -12.71 -6.46
C ALA A 84 5.56 -13.56 -7.71
N PRO A 85 4.78 -14.64 -7.58
CA PRO A 85 4.41 -15.44 -8.74
C PRO A 85 3.55 -14.62 -9.71
N PRO A 86 3.66 -14.86 -11.02
CA PRO A 86 2.72 -14.30 -11.96
C PRO A 86 1.29 -14.80 -11.66
N ALA A 87 0.30 -14.10 -12.21
CA ALA A 87 -1.08 -14.56 -12.17
C ALA A 87 -1.19 -15.96 -12.82
N PRO A 88 -2.17 -16.80 -12.42
CA PRO A 88 -2.36 -18.13 -13.00
C PRO A 88 -2.91 -18.09 -14.45
N PHE A 89 -2.87 -16.95 -15.10
CA PHE A 89 -3.30 -16.69 -16.47
C PHE A 89 -2.48 -15.54 -17.08
N ASP A 90 -2.42 -15.51 -18.41
CA ASP A 90 -1.74 -14.44 -19.13
C ASP A 90 -2.48 -13.12 -19.01
N HIS A 91 -1.76 -12.00 -18.97
CA HIS A 91 -2.34 -10.66 -19.00
C HIS A 91 -3.23 -10.50 -20.25
N ARG A 92 -4.38 -9.86 -20.05
CA ARG A 92 -5.38 -9.67 -21.12
C ARG A 92 -6.06 -8.32 -21.04
N ILE A 93 -6.52 -7.85 -22.16
CA ILE A 93 -7.35 -6.64 -22.25
C ILE A 93 -8.81 -7.04 -22.07
N VAL A 94 -9.43 -6.57 -21.01
CA VAL A 94 -10.79 -6.92 -20.60
C VAL A 94 -11.75 -5.78 -20.93
N THR A 95 -12.90 -6.14 -21.47
CA THR A 95 -14.07 -5.24 -21.63
C THR A 95 -15.28 -5.84 -20.91
N ALA A 96 -16.09 -4.99 -20.26
CA ALA A 96 -17.26 -5.47 -19.55
C ALA A 96 -18.30 -6.08 -20.51
N LYS A 97 -18.61 -7.37 -20.32
CA LYS A 97 -19.60 -8.13 -21.10
C LYS A 97 -21.01 -7.85 -20.59
N GLN A 98 -21.94 -7.62 -21.49
CA GLN A 98 -23.38 -7.48 -21.16
C GLN A 98 -23.97 -8.87 -20.91
N ALA A 99 -23.60 -9.54 -19.83
CA ALA A 99 -24.01 -10.89 -19.49
C ALA A 99 -24.03 -11.08 -17.97
N ALA A 100 -24.79 -12.06 -17.51
CA ALA A 100 -24.78 -12.43 -16.08
C ALA A 100 -23.50 -13.22 -15.76
N VAL A 101 -22.74 -12.80 -14.77
CA VAL A 101 -21.51 -13.47 -14.30
C VAL A 101 -21.75 -14.95 -13.99
N ASN A 102 -22.93 -15.28 -13.42
CA ASN A 102 -23.31 -16.64 -13.06
C ASN A 102 -23.45 -17.58 -14.26
N SER A 103 -23.45 -17.09 -15.51
CA SER A 103 -23.42 -17.94 -16.70
C SER A 103 -22.06 -18.59 -16.89
N PHE A 104 -20.98 -17.95 -16.44
CA PHE A 104 -19.59 -18.36 -16.68
C PHE A 104 -18.87 -18.78 -15.38
N TYR A 105 -19.26 -18.20 -14.25
CA TYR A 105 -18.61 -18.38 -12.96
C TYR A 105 -19.60 -18.88 -11.90
N THR A 106 -19.08 -19.67 -10.96
CA THR A 106 -19.76 -19.98 -9.71
C THR A 106 -19.23 -19.04 -8.65
N VAL A 107 -20.06 -18.04 -8.25
CA VAL A 107 -19.69 -17.06 -7.22
C VAL A 107 -20.16 -17.57 -5.86
N SER A 108 -19.25 -17.74 -4.90
CA SER A 108 -19.59 -18.17 -3.53
C SER A 108 -20.37 -17.07 -2.82
N ARG A 109 -21.47 -17.44 -2.16
CA ARG A 109 -22.25 -16.52 -1.33
C ARG A 109 -21.76 -16.45 0.12
N THR A 110 -21.00 -17.43 0.53
CA THR A 110 -20.54 -17.61 1.92
C THR A 110 -19.07 -17.24 2.11
N GLU A 111 -18.25 -17.37 1.06
CA GLU A 111 -16.83 -17.02 1.11
C GLU A 111 -16.65 -15.57 0.63
N ILE A 112 -16.83 -14.65 1.58
CA ILE A 112 -16.55 -13.23 1.39
C ILE A 112 -15.08 -13.03 1.71
N LEU A 113 -14.31 -12.48 0.75
CA LEU A 113 -12.88 -12.24 0.88
C LEU A 113 -12.59 -10.84 1.44
N GLY A 114 -13.52 -9.92 1.24
CA GLY A 114 -13.41 -8.55 1.72
C GLY A 114 -14.62 -7.73 1.26
N GLY A 115 -14.75 -6.55 1.82
CA GLY A 115 -15.80 -5.60 1.46
C GLY A 115 -15.36 -4.20 1.84
N GLY A 116 -15.81 -3.21 1.09
CA GLY A 116 -15.48 -1.83 1.36
C GLY A 116 -16.32 -0.89 0.49
N ARG A 117 -15.86 0.33 0.37
CA ARG A 117 -16.47 1.42 -0.38
C ARG A 117 -16.88 1.05 -1.81
N PHE A 118 -16.12 0.17 -2.45
CA PHE A 118 -16.29 -0.18 -3.86
C PHE A 118 -17.05 -1.49 -4.08
N GLY A 119 -17.62 -2.12 -3.06
CA GLY A 119 -18.41 -3.34 -3.18
C GLY A 119 -17.89 -4.50 -2.33
N GLN A 120 -18.44 -5.70 -2.57
CA GLN A 120 -18.03 -6.93 -1.89
C GLN A 120 -17.20 -7.79 -2.82
N VAL A 121 -16.15 -8.41 -2.27
CA VAL A 121 -15.31 -9.35 -2.99
C VAL A 121 -15.62 -10.77 -2.50
N HIS A 122 -15.96 -11.64 -3.44
CA HIS A 122 -16.30 -13.03 -3.18
C HIS A 122 -15.33 -13.96 -3.90
N LYS A 123 -15.08 -15.12 -3.33
CA LYS A 123 -14.41 -16.18 -4.06
C LYS A 123 -15.29 -16.71 -5.17
N CYS A 124 -14.73 -16.95 -6.34
CA CYS A 124 -15.45 -17.53 -7.45
C CYS A 124 -14.59 -18.56 -8.20
N GLU A 125 -15.25 -19.36 -9.02
CA GLU A 125 -14.60 -20.39 -9.84
C GLU A 125 -15.15 -20.32 -11.25
N GLU A 126 -14.25 -20.33 -12.23
CA GLU A 126 -14.64 -20.42 -13.64
C GLU A 126 -15.18 -21.82 -13.96
N LYS A 127 -16.42 -21.91 -14.45
CA LYS A 127 -17.08 -23.21 -14.71
C LYS A 127 -16.39 -24.06 -15.76
N ALA A 128 -15.71 -23.43 -16.73
CA ALA A 128 -15.09 -24.12 -17.84
C ALA A 128 -13.77 -24.79 -17.44
N THR A 129 -12.98 -24.16 -16.58
CA THR A 129 -11.62 -24.58 -16.25
C THR A 129 -11.41 -25.00 -14.79
N GLY A 130 -12.35 -24.63 -13.89
CA GLY A 130 -12.19 -24.79 -12.45
C GLY A 130 -11.18 -23.81 -11.83
N LEU A 131 -10.78 -22.77 -12.57
CA LEU A 131 -9.84 -21.76 -12.08
C LEU A 131 -10.48 -20.96 -10.94
N LYS A 132 -9.79 -20.87 -9.81
CA LYS A 132 -10.20 -20.08 -8.63
C LYS A 132 -9.79 -18.63 -8.82
N LEU A 133 -10.75 -17.73 -8.63
CA LEU A 133 -10.64 -16.31 -8.87
C LEU A 133 -11.39 -15.52 -7.78
N ALA A 134 -11.22 -14.21 -7.76
CA ALA A 134 -11.96 -13.28 -6.90
C ALA A 134 -12.94 -12.45 -7.74
N ALA A 135 -14.16 -12.31 -7.28
CA ALA A 135 -15.21 -11.51 -7.94
C ALA A 135 -15.56 -10.29 -7.07
N LYS A 136 -15.19 -9.09 -7.52
CA LYS A 136 -15.57 -7.80 -6.90
C LYS A 136 -16.91 -7.36 -7.50
N ILE A 137 -17.96 -7.36 -6.68
CA ILE A 137 -19.31 -6.98 -7.10
C ILE A 137 -19.57 -5.52 -6.71
N ILE A 138 -19.61 -4.64 -7.69
CA ILE A 138 -19.76 -3.20 -7.51
C ILE A 138 -21.17 -2.79 -7.89
N LYS A 139 -21.94 -2.25 -6.93
CA LYS A 139 -23.27 -1.71 -7.20
C LYS A 139 -23.17 -0.34 -7.84
N THR A 140 -23.77 -0.17 -9.01
CA THR A 140 -23.78 1.09 -9.75
C THR A 140 -25.17 1.72 -9.69
N ARG A 141 -25.28 2.89 -9.05
CA ARG A 141 -26.53 3.64 -8.89
C ARG A 141 -26.73 4.69 -9.97
N GLY A 142 -25.67 5.04 -10.72
CA GLY A 142 -25.70 6.08 -11.74
C GLY A 142 -24.59 5.95 -12.78
N LEU A 143 -24.60 6.88 -13.74
CA LEU A 143 -23.59 6.92 -14.80
C LEU A 143 -22.19 7.16 -14.25
N LYS A 144 -22.07 7.98 -13.21
CA LYS A 144 -20.77 8.29 -12.58
C LYS A 144 -20.12 7.04 -12.00
N ASP A 145 -20.88 6.22 -11.26
CA ASP A 145 -20.34 4.99 -10.68
C ASP A 145 -19.86 4.03 -11.77
N LYS A 146 -20.61 3.94 -12.89
CA LYS A 146 -20.22 3.15 -14.06
C LYS A 146 -18.94 3.66 -14.71
N ASP A 147 -18.78 4.96 -14.81
CA ASP A 147 -17.59 5.57 -15.40
C ASP A 147 -16.35 5.38 -14.50
N ASP A 148 -16.53 5.45 -13.17
CA ASP A 148 -15.46 5.13 -12.22
C ASP A 148 -15.00 3.67 -12.35
N VAL A 149 -15.92 2.70 -12.47
CA VAL A 149 -15.56 1.29 -12.67
C VAL A 149 -14.94 1.05 -14.05
N LYS A 150 -15.40 1.72 -15.10
CA LYS A 150 -14.75 1.67 -16.43
C LYS A 150 -13.33 2.22 -16.40
N ASN A 151 -13.08 3.27 -15.60
CA ASN A 151 -11.74 3.77 -15.35
C ASN A 151 -10.89 2.71 -14.64
N GLU A 152 -11.41 2.03 -13.60
CA GLU A 152 -10.71 0.92 -12.90
C GLU A 152 -10.31 -0.18 -13.90
N ILE A 153 -11.25 -0.66 -14.74
CA ILE A 153 -10.97 -1.63 -15.81
C ILE A 153 -9.88 -1.11 -16.75
N SER A 154 -9.98 0.16 -17.18
CA SER A 154 -9.01 0.77 -18.08
C SER A 154 -7.62 0.90 -17.48
N VAL A 155 -7.52 1.14 -16.18
CA VAL A 155 -6.26 1.16 -15.42
C VAL A 155 -5.68 -0.25 -15.35
N MET A 156 -6.46 -1.24 -14.91
CA MET A 156 -6.01 -2.63 -14.78
C MET A 156 -5.54 -3.23 -16.10
N ASN A 157 -6.18 -2.88 -17.21
CA ASN A 157 -5.80 -3.31 -18.56
C ASN A 157 -4.41 -2.83 -18.99
N GLN A 158 -3.83 -1.85 -18.33
CA GLN A 158 -2.50 -1.32 -18.66
C GLN A 158 -1.41 -1.83 -17.73
N LEU A 159 -1.80 -2.47 -16.62
CA LEU A 159 -0.90 -2.87 -15.56
C LEU A 159 -0.63 -4.38 -15.63
N ASP A 160 0.52 -4.73 -16.20
CA ASP A 160 1.04 -6.11 -16.23
C ASP A 160 2.29 -6.19 -15.36
N HIS A 161 2.13 -6.59 -14.10
CA HIS A 161 3.23 -6.68 -13.14
C HIS A 161 2.93 -7.69 -12.05
N VAL A 162 3.94 -8.46 -11.62
CA VAL A 162 3.78 -9.53 -10.62
C VAL A 162 3.31 -9.03 -9.25
N ASN A 163 3.58 -7.79 -8.88
CA ASN A 163 3.13 -7.20 -7.62
C ASN A 163 1.83 -6.38 -7.75
N LEU A 164 1.11 -6.49 -8.87
CA LEU A 164 -0.19 -5.87 -9.09
C LEU A 164 -1.22 -6.96 -9.41
N ILE A 165 -2.41 -6.89 -8.79
CA ILE A 165 -3.46 -7.86 -9.04
C ILE A 165 -3.96 -7.76 -10.48
N GLN A 166 -4.18 -8.91 -11.13
CA GLN A 166 -4.54 -8.97 -12.55
C GLN A 166 -6.04 -9.15 -12.75
N LEU A 167 -6.60 -8.42 -13.72
CA LEU A 167 -8.00 -8.55 -14.15
C LEU A 167 -8.12 -9.73 -15.13
N TYR A 168 -9.10 -10.61 -14.86
CA TYR A 168 -9.38 -11.78 -15.68
C TYR A 168 -10.57 -11.59 -16.63
N ASP A 169 -11.67 -11.03 -16.09
CA ASP A 169 -12.90 -10.79 -16.84
C ASP A 169 -13.73 -9.67 -16.20
N ALA A 170 -14.75 -9.16 -16.90
CA ALA A 170 -15.69 -8.18 -16.36
C ALA A 170 -17.10 -8.36 -16.93
N PHE A 171 -18.11 -8.12 -16.12
CA PHE A 171 -19.51 -8.27 -16.48
C PHE A 171 -20.29 -7.04 -16.06
N GLU A 172 -21.08 -6.47 -16.97
CA GLU A 172 -21.98 -5.35 -16.67
C GLU A 172 -23.42 -5.83 -16.73
N SER A 173 -24.17 -5.56 -15.67
CA SER A 173 -25.61 -5.70 -15.58
C SER A 173 -26.28 -4.33 -15.43
N LYS A 174 -27.61 -4.31 -15.25
CA LYS A 174 -28.34 -3.05 -15.09
C LYS A 174 -27.86 -2.24 -13.90
N ASN A 175 -27.58 -2.90 -12.76
CA ASN A 175 -27.34 -2.27 -11.47
C ASN A 175 -25.95 -2.60 -10.89
N ASP A 176 -25.21 -3.51 -11.50
CA ASP A 176 -23.95 -4.01 -10.98
C ASP A 176 -22.93 -4.15 -12.10
N ILE A 177 -21.64 -3.92 -11.76
CA ILE A 177 -20.51 -4.37 -12.56
C ILE A 177 -19.72 -5.34 -11.69
N VAL A 178 -19.36 -6.49 -12.26
CA VAL A 178 -18.55 -7.51 -11.58
C VAL A 178 -17.20 -7.60 -12.25
N LEU A 179 -16.14 -7.38 -11.48
CA LEU A 179 -14.75 -7.58 -11.90
C LEU A 179 -14.28 -8.94 -11.40
N VAL A 180 -13.83 -9.80 -12.31
CA VAL A 180 -13.23 -11.10 -11.98
C VAL A 180 -11.73 -10.96 -12.06
N MET A 181 -11.02 -11.26 -10.96
CA MET A 181 -9.61 -10.97 -10.78
C MET A 181 -8.86 -12.19 -10.27
N GLU A 182 -7.54 -12.13 -10.34
CA GLU A 182 -6.65 -13.05 -9.66
C GLU A 182 -7.03 -13.22 -8.19
N TYR A 183 -6.89 -14.46 -7.68
CA TYR A 183 -7.16 -14.81 -6.29
C TYR A 183 -5.85 -15.13 -5.57
N VAL A 184 -5.65 -14.52 -4.41
CA VAL A 184 -4.59 -14.82 -3.44
C VAL A 184 -5.21 -15.02 -2.06
N ASP A 185 -4.59 -15.83 -1.19
CA ASP A 185 -5.17 -16.28 0.07
C ASP A 185 -4.31 -16.01 1.32
N GLY A 186 -3.28 -15.19 1.17
CA GLY A 186 -2.35 -14.86 2.27
C GLY A 186 -2.87 -13.83 3.27
N GLY A 187 -4.05 -13.22 3.01
CA GLY A 187 -4.61 -12.14 3.84
C GLY A 187 -3.99 -10.77 3.56
N GLU A 188 -4.43 -9.77 4.28
CA GLU A 188 -3.94 -8.38 4.14
C GLU A 188 -2.57 -8.20 4.81
N LEU A 189 -1.77 -7.27 4.28
CA LEU A 189 -0.51 -6.90 4.94
C LEU A 189 -0.76 -6.28 6.32
N PHE A 190 -1.92 -5.63 6.51
CA PHE A 190 -2.36 -5.11 7.79
C PHE A 190 -2.39 -6.18 8.88
N ASP A 191 -2.91 -7.38 8.57
CA ASP A 191 -2.95 -8.50 9.51
C ASP A 191 -1.57 -8.89 10.04
N ARG A 192 -0.51 -8.68 9.23
CA ARG A 192 0.88 -8.94 9.63
C ARG A 192 1.45 -7.88 10.57
N ILE A 193 0.94 -6.65 10.50
CA ILE A 193 1.37 -5.54 11.36
C ILE A 193 0.80 -5.72 12.77
N ILE A 194 -0.46 -6.17 12.86
CA ILE A 194 -1.20 -6.30 14.12
C ILE A 194 -1.07 -7.66 14.81
N ASP A 195 -0.53 -8.68 14.13
CA ASP A 195 -0.40 -10.04 14.68
C ASP A 195 0.68 -10.09 15.75
N ASP A 196 0.28 -10.17 17.01
CA ASP A 196 1.19 -10.31 18.18
C ASP A 196 2.09 -11.56 18.10
N ASN A 197 1.70 -12.58 17.32
CA ASN A 197 2.48 -13.81 17.13
C ASN A 197 3.49 -13.69 15.97
N CYS A 198 3.40 -12.62 15.18
CA CYS A 198 4.25 -12.40 14.01
C CYS A 198 5.09 -11.12 14.21
N SER A 199 6.21 -11.23 14.90
CA SER A 199 7.15 -10.10 14.99
C SER A 199 7.83 -9.88 13.62
N LEU A 200 7.42 -8.80 12.93
CA LEU A 200 8.08 -8.39 11.69
C LEU A 200 9.49 -7.86 12.02
N THR A 201 10.47 -8.35 11.29
CA THR A 201 11.84 -7.83 11.38
C THR A 201 12.06 -6.73 10.35
N GLU A 202 13.09 -5.91 10.54
CA GLU A 202 13.48 -4.91 9.55
C GLU A 202 13.77 -5.54 8.17
N LEU A 203 14.35 -6.74 8.12
CA LEU A 203 14.55 -7.47 6.86
C LEU A 203 13.22 -7.85 6.20
N ASP A 204 12.22 -8.25 6.97
CA ASP A 204 10.88 -8.54 6.46
C ASP A 204 10.24 -7.28 5.87
N THR A 205 10.40 -6.14 6.55
CA THR A 205 9.94 -4.83 6.06
C THR A 205 10.62 -4.44 4.75
N ILE A 206 11.94 -4.65 4.63
CA ILE A 206 12.69 -4.43 3.38
C ILE A 206 12.08 -5.23 2.22
N LEU A 207 11.75 -6.52 2.45
CA LEU A 207 11.18 -7.38 1.42
C LEU A 207 9.79 -6.89 0.96
N PHE A 208 8.95 -6.43 1.88
CA PHE A 208 7.64 -5.86 1.55
C PHE A 208 7.78 -4.52 0.80
N ILE A 209 8.54 -3.58 1.35
CA ILE A 209 8.67 -2.23 0.79
C ILE A 209 9.34 -2.26 -0.59
N ARG A 210 10.30 -3.16 -0.83
CA ARG A 210 10.90 -3.33 -2.16
C ARG A 210 9.86 -3.71 -3.19
N GLN A 211 8.99 -4.68 -2.90
CA GLN A 211 7.93 -5.12 -3.81
C GLN A 211 6.86 -4.04 -4.02
N ILE A 212 6.49 -3.30 -2.96
CA ILE A 212 5.58 -2.16 -3.09
C ILE A 212 6.19 -1.11 -4.03
N CYS A 213 7.47 -0.76 -3.84
CA CYS A 213 8.17 0.19 -4.71
C CYS A 213 8.28 -0.32 -6.17
N GLU A 214 8.46 -1.63 -6.40
CA GLU A 214 8.45 -2.20 -7.76
C GLU A 214 7.09 -2.04 -8.42
N GLY A 215 5.99 -2.38 -7.73
CA GLY A 215 4.63 -2.19 -8.22
C GLY A 215 4.32 -0.72 -8.52
N ILE A 216 4.61 0.17 -7.59
CA ILE A 216 4.39 1.62 -7.73
C ILE A 216 5.28 2.21 -8.85
N ARG A 217 6.53 1.77 -8.97
CA ARG A 217 7.40 2.17 -10.09
C ARG A 217 6.77 1.81 -11.43
N HIS A 218 6.23 0.58 -11.57
CA HIS A 218 5.55 0.16 -12.78
C HIS A 218 4.32 1.03 -13.07
N MET A 219 3.47 1.32 -12.09
CA MET A 219 2.31 2.21 -12.24
C MET A 219 2.73 3.62 -12.69
N HIS A 220 3.77 4.19 -12.08
CA HIS A 220 4.29 5.51 -12.42
C HIS A 220 4.89 5.55 -13.83
N GLN A 221 5.56 4.49 -14.29
CA GLN A 221 6.03 4.34 -15.67
C GLN A 221 4.89 4.32 -16.68
N MET A 222 3.73 3.78 -16.29
CA MET A 222 2.49 3.80 -17.08
C MET A 222 1.66 5.07 -16.90
N TYR A 223 2.21 6.08 -16.20
CA TYR A 223 1.52 7.33 -15.87
C TYR A 223 0.20 7.12 -15.12
N ILE A 224 0.21 6.22 -14.15
CA ILE A 224 -0.92 5.94 -13.27
C ILE A 224 -0.52 6.22 -11.83
N LEU A 225 -1.37 6.97 -11.09
CA LEU A 225 -1.28 7.17 -9.65
C LEU A 225 -2.25 6.22 -8.96
N HIS A 226 -1.84 5.64 -7.83
CA HIS A 226 -2.69 4.75 -7.04
C HIS A 226 -3.68 5.55 -6.17
N LEU A 227 -3.20 6.52 -5.40
CA LEU A 227 -3.94 7.49 -4.57
C LEU A 227 -4.72 6.91 -3.38
N ASP A 228 -4.67 5.60 -3.15
CA ASP A 228 -5.25 4.93 -1.97
C ASP A 228 -4.34 3.77 -1.51
N LEU A 229 -3.04 4.00 -1.48
CA LEU A 229 -2.08 3.00 -1.04
C LEU A 229 -2.09 2.94 0.50
N LYS A 230 -2.41 1.75 1.03
CA LYS A 230 -2.48 1.45 2.46
C LYS A 230 -2.29 -0.06 2.69
N PRO A 231 -1.98 -0.51 3.91
CA PRO A 231 -1.73 -1.93 4.17
C PRO A 231 -2.90 -2.86 3.84
N GLU A 232 -4.15 -2.38 3.95
CA GLU A 232 -5.37 -3.14 3.59
C GLU A 232 -5.49 -3.35 2.06
N ASN A 233 -4.90 -2.46 1.27
CA ASN A 233 -4.84 -2.57 -0.19
C ASN A 233 -3.59 -3.33 -0.69
N ILE A 234 -2.93 -4.08 0.20
CA ILE A 234 -1.79 -4.93 -0.12
C ILE A 234 -2.06 -6.32 0.43
N LEU A 235 -2.20 -7.30 -0.47
CA LEU A 235 -2.41 -8.70 -0.08
C LEU A 235 -1.11 -9.48 -0.11
N CYS A 236 -0.92 -10.34 0.88
CA CYS A 236 0.09 -11.39 0.83
C CYS A 236 -0.36 -12.49 -0.14
N VAL A 237 0.56 -13.02 -0.96
CA VAL A 237 0.24 -14.09 -1.91
C VAL A 237 -0.19 -15.35 -1.16
N ASN A 238 0.51 -15.66 -0.08
CA ASN A 238 0.18 -16.73 0.86
C ASN A 238 0.69 -16.37 2.27
N ARG A 239 0.40 -17.24 3.26
CA ARG A 239 0.80 -17.00 4.66
C ARG A 239 2.28 -17.28 4.93
N GLU A 240 2.94 -18.06 4.10
CA GLU A 240 4.28 -18.59 4.33
C GLU A 240 5.37 -17.67 3.75
N THR A 241 5.08 -17.06 2.60
CA THR A 241 6.02 -16.20 1.90
C THR A 241 5.72 -14.71 2.15
N LYS A 242 6.71 -13.85 1.87
CA LYS A 242 6.59 -12.40 1.98
C LYS A 242 6.28 -11.72 0.64
N GLN A 243 5.73 -12.50 -0.30
CA GLN A 243 5.34 -12.01 -1.61
C GLN A 243 4.00 -11.29 -1.52
N ILE A 244 3.87 -10.15 -2.20
CA ILE A 244 2.68 -9.29 -2.12
C ILE A 244 2.13 -8.92 -3.49
N LYS A 245 0.85 -8.54 -3.48
CA LYS A 245 0.16 -7.88 -4.58
C LYS A 245 -0.61 -6.67 -4.09
N ILE A 246 -0.44 -5.56 -4.79
CA ILE A 246 -1.22 -4.35 -4.59
C ILE A 246 -2.57 -4.54 -5.26
N ILE A 247 -3.63 -4.15 -4.57
CA ILE A 247 -5.02 -4.31 -5.01
C ILE A 247 -5.75 -2.96 -5.01
N ASP A 248 -6.99 -2.98 -5.52
CA ASP A 248 -7.97 -1.88 -5.49
C ASP A 248 -7.53 -0.59 -6.20
N PHE A 249 -7.74 -0.58 -7.52
CA PHE A 249 -7.46 0.57 -8.37
C PHE A 249 -8.68 1.50 -8.58
N GLY A 250 -9.70 1.41 -7.74
CA GLY A 250 -10.93 2.20 -7.85
C GLY A 250 -10.70 3.71 -7.74
N LEU A 251 -9.70 4.13 -6.95
CA LEU A 251 -9.28 5.53 -6.84
C LEU A 251 -8.10 5.91 -7.74
N ALA A 252 -7.51 4.94 -8.44
CA ALA A 252 -6.39 5.21 -9.33
C ALA A 252 -6.76 6.17 -10.47
N ARG A 253 -5.83 7.03 -10.84
CA ARG A 253 -6.04 8.04 -11.88
C ARG A 253 -4.87 8.08 -12.85
N ARG A 254 -5.18 8.28 -14.14
CA ARG A 254 -4.15 8.59 -15.15
C ARG A 254 -3.57 9.96 -14.87
N TYR A 255 -2.26 10.03 -14.76
CA TYR A 255 -1.52 11.26 -14.55
C TYR A 255 -1.03 11.82 -15.88
N LYS A 256 -1.35 13.06 -16.15
CA LYS A 256 -0.83 13.78 -17.30
C LYS A 256 0.00 14.98 -16.79
N PRO A 257 1.31 15.00 -17.02
CA PRO A 257 2.21 16.00 -16.42
C PRO A 257 1.83 17.46 -16.67
N ARG A 258 1.07 17.74 -17.76
CA ARG A 258 0.60 19.07 -18.12
C ARG A 258 -0.80 19.41 -17.61
N GLU A 259 -1.53 18.42 -17.08
CA GLU A 259 -2.85 18.60 -16.50
C GLU A 259 -2.73 18.61 -14.97
N LYS A 260 -3.31 19.64 -14.36
CA LYS A 260 -3.29 19.78 -12.91
C LYS A 260 -4.39 18.90 -12.31
N LEU A 261 -4.00 17.77 -11.73
CA LEU A 261 -4.93 16.84 -11.08
C LEU A 261 -5.03 17.19 -9.59
N LYS A 262 -6.24 17.38 -9.10
CA LYS A 262 -6.57 17.48 -7.68
C LYS A 262 -7.52 16.39 -7.27
N VAL A 263 -7.38 15.89 -6.07
CA VAL A 263 -8.23 14.86 -5.49
C VAL A 263 -8.63 15.23 -4.06
N ASN A 264 -9.76 14.71 -3.61
CA ASN A 264 -10.33 14.94 -2.28
C ASN A 264 -10.88 13.64 -1.69
N PHE A 265 -10.10 12.58 -1.81
CA PHE A 265 -10.45 11.25 -1.32
C PHE A 265 -9.20 10.51 -0.82
N GLY A 266 -9.40 9.43 -0.12
CA GLY A 266 -8.39 8.57 0.47
C GLY A 266 -8.65 8.34 1.95
N THR A 267 -7.85 7.51 2.58
CA THR A 267 -7.93 7.21 4.03
C THR A 267 -7.08 8.24 4.78
N PRO A 268 -7.61 8.96 5.79
CA PRO A 268 -6.95 10.11 6.42
C PRO A 268 -5.48 9.90 6.77
N GLU A 269 -5.13 8.81 7.45
CA GLU A 269 -3.76 8.52 7.90
C GLU A 269 -2.71 8.41 6.79
N PHE A 270 -3.14 8.05 5.57
CA PHE A 270 -2.25 7.83 4.43
C PHE A 270 -2.23 9.00 3.45
N LEU A 271 -3.05 10.05 3.70
CA LEU A 271 -3.11 11.22 2.83
C LEU A 271 -1.81 12.02 2.87
N ALA A 272 -1.33 12.37 1.70
CA ALA A 272 -0.20 13.28 1.60
C ALA A 272 -0.61 14.74 1.89
N PRO A 273 0.30 15.60 2.41
CA PRO A 273 0.00 17.00 2.71
C PRO A 273 -0.62 17.77 1.54
N GLU A 274 -0.20 17.49 0.31
CA GLU A 274 -0.77 18.11 -0.89
C GLU A 274 -2.23 17.69 -1.15
N VAL A 275 -2.65 16.47 -0.74
CA VAL A 275 -4.06 16.05 -0.83
C VAL A 275 -4.88 16.77 0.22
N VAL A 276 -4.40 16.83 1.45
CA VAL A 276 -5.05 17.54 2.56
C VAL A 276 -5.19 19.03 2.24
N ASN A 277 -4.19 19.63 1.60
CA ASN A 277 -4.23 21.03 1.14
C ASN A 277 -5.06 21.25 -0.12
N TYR A 278 -5.62 20.20 -0.72
CA TYR A 278 -6.26 20.26 -2.03
C TYR A 278 -5.37 20.87 -3.12
N ASP A 279 -4.08 20.50 -3.08
CA ASP A 279 -3.08 20.86 -4.08
C ASP A 279 -2.99 19.81 -5.19
N PHE A 280 -2.11 20.04 -6.17
CA PHE A 280 -1.95 19.10 -7.28
C PHE A 280 -1.18 17.86 -6.84
N VAL A 281 -1.77 16.68 -7.11
CA VAL A 281 -1.15 15.38 -6.89
C VAL A 281 -0.24 14.98 -8.06
N SER A 282 0.75 14.14 -7.75
CA SER A 282 1.73 13.63 -8.72
C SER A 282 2.38 12.34 -8.17
N PHE A 283 3.36 11.77 -8.86
CA PHE A 283 4.04 10.55 -8.42
C PHE A 283 4.55 10.55 -6.97
N PRO A 284 5.13 11.65 -6.45
CA PRO A 284 5.51 11.72 -5.04
C PRO A 284 4.35 11.55 -4.04
N THR A 285 3.10 11.76 -4.46
CA THR A 285 1.92 11.58 -3.59
C THR A 285 1.79 10.12 -3.14
N ASP A 286 1.97 9.15 -4.04
CA ASP A 286 1.98 7.72 -3.67
C ASP A 286 3.19 7.37 -2.80
N MET A 287 4.32 8.05 -2.99
CA MET A 287 5.54 7.81 -2.20
C MET A 287 5.40 8.27 -0.73
N TRP A 288 4.55 9.26 -0.45
CA TRP A 288 4.18 9.58 0.93
C TRP A 288 3.51 8.39 1.63
N SER A 289 2.51 7.80 0.98
CA SER A 289 1.81 6.61 1.52
C SER A 289 2.77 5.43 1.71
N VAL A 290 3.74 5.23 0.81
CA VAL A 290 4.83 4.25 1.01
C VAL A 290 5.62 4.56 2.29
N GLY A 291 5.89 5.84 2.58
CA GLY A 291 6.55 6.28 3.81
C GLY A 291 5.75 5.92 5.07
N VAL A 292 4.45 6.20 5.06
CA VAL A 292 3.55 5.84 6.17
C VAL A 292 3.54 4.32 6.40
N ILE A 293 3.37 3.53 5.34
CA ILE A 293 3.40 2.06 5.41
C ILE A 293 4.76 1.57 5.94
N THR A 294 5.87 2.16 5.49
CA THR A 294 7.22 1.80 5.98
C THR A 294 7.35 2.05 7.47
N TYR A 295 6.88 3.21 7.95
CA TYR A 295 6.88 3.55 9.38
C TYR A 295 6.08 2.52 10.18
N MET A 296 4.86 2.19 9.73
CA MET A 296 3.99 1.22 10.40
C MET A 296 4.59 -0.19 10.43
N LEU A 297 5.22 -0.64 9.36
CA LEU A 297 5.88 -1.96 9.31
C LEU A 297 7.09 -2.05 10.25
N LEU A 298 7.80 -0.95 10.47
CA LEU A 298 8.97 -0.91 11.36
C LEU A 298 8.60 -0.82 12.83
N SER A 299 7.58 -0.03 13.18
CA SER A 299 7.22 0.29 14.55
C SER A 299 5.90 -0.34 15.03
N GLY A 300 4.99 -0.67 14.11
CA GLY A 300 3.60 -1.01 14.42
C GLY A 300 2.77 0.20 14.88
N LEU A 301 3.26 1.42 14.64
CA LEU A 301 2.58 2.68 14.99
C LEU A 301 2.26 3.46 13.72
N SER A 302 1.23 4.33 13.77
CA SER A 302 0.96 5.28 12.69
C SER A 302 1.65 6.62 12.99
N PRO A 303 2.42 7.20 12.04
CA PRO A 303 3.26 8.37 12.32
C PRO A 303 2.46 9.66 12.57
N PHE A 304 1.21 9.74 12.11
CA PHE A 304 0.42 10.96 12.16
C PHE A 304 -0.90 10.81 12.92
N LEU A 305 -1.24 9.62 13.40
CA LEU A 305 -2.52 9.35 14.05
C LEU A 305 -2.74 10.27 15.27
N GLY A 306 -3.86 10.98 15.26
CA GLY A 306 -4.36 11.77 16.39
C GLY A 306 -5.62 11.13 16.98
N ASP A 307 -6.19 11.78 18.00
CA ASP A 307 -7.44 11.34 18.64
C ASP A 307 -8.67 11.51 17.73
N SER A 308 -8.52 12.24 16.63
CA SER A 308 -9.55 12.47 15.62
C SER A 308 -8.94 12.61 14.22
N ASP A 309 -9.77 12.43 13.18
CA ASP A 309 -9.35 12.67 11.79
C ASP A 309 -8.83 14.09 11.59
N ALA A 310 -9.45 15.10 12.23
CA ALA A 310 -9.00 16.48 12.15
C ALA A 310 -7.60 16.68 12.73
N GLU A 311 -7.30 16.04 13.85
CA GLU A 311 -5.97 16.07 14.45
C GLU A 311 -4.95 15.31 13.59
N THR A 312 -5.31 14.13 13.09
CA THR A 312 -4.49 13.37 12.13
C THR A 312 -4.13 14.22 10.91
N LEU A 313 -5.10 14.88 10.28
CA LEU A 313 -4.85 15.79 9.15
C LEU A 313 -3.97 16.99 9.54
N SER A 314 -4.16 17.54 10.74
CA SER A 314 -3.31 18.62 11.27
C SER A 314 -1.86 18.17 11.47
N ASN A 315 -1.64 16.95 11.99
CA ASN A 315 -0.32 16.36 12.16
C ASN A 315 0.37 16.12 10.80
N ILE A 316 -0.38 15.66 9.80
CA ILE A 316 0.11 15.50 8.41
C ILE A 316 0.55 16.86 7.84
N LEU A 317 -0.29 17.91 7.96
CA LEU A 317 0.03 19.24 7.48
C LEU A 317 1.24 19.87 8.17
N ALA A 318 1.38 19.61 9.46
CA ALA A 318 2.55 20.03 10.23
C ALA A 318 3.79 19.16 9.95
N CYS A 319 3.60 18.00 9.31
CA CYS A 319 4.64 16.98 9.07
C CYS A 319 5.34 16.60 10.39
N ARG A 320 4.55 16.39 11.46
CA ARG A 320 5.05 16.03 12.80
C ARG A 320 5.14 14.52 12.90
N TRP A 321 6.33 14.01 12.79
CA TRP A 321 6.67 12.61 13.04
C TRP A 321 8.11 12.57 13.55
N ASP A 322 8.47 11.55 14.31
CA ASP A 322 9.81 11.34 14.82
C ASP A 322 10.16 9.84 14.89
N LEU A 323 11.33 9.52 15.38
CA LEU A 323 11.88 8.17 15.54
C LEU A 323 12.40 7.97 16.96
N GLU A 324 11.81 8.64 17.94
CA GLU A 324 12.22 8.61 19.33
C GLU A 324 11.57 7.48 20.12
N ASP A 325 10.48 6.89 19.59
CA ASP A 325 9.78 5.75 20.20
C ASP A 325 10.72 4.54 20.38
N GLU A 326 10.46 3.74 21.42
CA GLU A 326 11.27 2.56 21.78
C GLU A 326 11.35 1.55 20.63
N GLU A 327 10.32 1.46 19.81
CA GLU A 327 10.20 0.60 18.65
C GLU A 327 11.27 0.90 17.57
N PHE A 328 11.82 2.10 17.55
CA PHE A 328 12.88 2.48 16.62
C PHE A 328 14.30 2.27 17.14
N GLN A 329 14.51 1.88 18.40
CA GLN A 329 15.85 1.80 18.98
C GLN A 329 16.77 0.85 18.22
N ASP A 330 16.25 -0.29 17.76
CA ASP A 330 16.99 -1.31 17.02
C ASP A 330 16.95 -1.15 15.49
N VAL A 331 16.25 -0.11 14.99
CA VAL A 331 16.11 0.16 13.55
C VAL A 331 17.39 0.79 13.00
N SER A 332 17.84 0.29 11.85
CA SER A 332 19.09 0.72 11.21
C SER A 332 19.09 2.22 10.83
N GLY A 333 20.27 2.82 10.75
CA GLY A 333 20.44 4.18 10.27
C GLY A 333 19.96 4.36 8.84
N GLU A 334 20.13 3.33 8.02
CA GLU A 334 19.68 3.29 6.62
C GLU A 334 18.16 3.31 6.50
N ALA A 335 17.41 2.63 7.40
CA ALA A 335 15.96 2.69 7.46
C ALA A 335 15.46 4.09 7.89
N ARG A 336 16.10 4.69 8.90
CA ARG A 336 15.80 6.05 9.37
C ARG A 336 16.03 7.08 8.26
N GLU A 337 17.13 6.96 7.52
CA GLU A 337 17.42 7.80 6.35
C GLU A 337 16.36 7.63 5.26
N PHE A 338 15.95 6.38 4.97
CA PHE A 338 14.93 6.08 3.98
C PHE A 338 13.58 6.75 4.32
N LEU A 339 13.12 6.63 5.57
CA LEU A 339 11.91 7.30 6.06
C LEU A 339 12.01 8.82 5.90
N SER A 340 13.16 9.41 6.24
CA SER A 340 13.39 10.86 6.12
C SER A 340 13.33 11.37 4.68
N LYS A 341 13.50 10.50 3.68
CA LYS A 341 13.36 10.84 2.25
C LYS A 341 11.94 10.64 1.70
N LEU A 342 11.07 9.95 2.44
CA LEU A 342 9.68 9.71 2.06
C LEU A 342 8.72 10.68 2.73
N LEU A 343 8.83 10.85 4.06
CA LEU A 343 7.94 11.68 4.87
C LEU A 343 8.42 13.14 4.89
N ILE A 344 8.47 13.75 3.72
CA ILE A 344 8.83 15.16 3.49
C ILE A 344 7.60 15.92 3.04
N LYS A 345 7.29 17.06 3.71
CA LYS A 345 6.12 17.89 3.38
C LYS A 345 6.16 18.36 1.92
N GLU A 346 7.30 18.88 1.47
CA GLU A 346 7.48 19.35 0.09
C GLU A 346 7.67 18.17 -0.87
N LYS A 347 6.65 17.89 -1.68
CA LYS A 347 6.61 16.71 -2.58
C LYS A 347 7.74 16.65 -3.60
N SER A 348 8.29 17.80 -4.02
CA SER A 348 9.40 17.87 -4.97
C SER A 348 10.71 17.31 -4.42
N TRP A 349 10.81 17.14 -3.11
CA TRP A 349 11.99 16.62 -2.42
C TRP A 349 11.85 15.15 -2.03
N ARG A 350 10.64 14.59 -2.17
CA ARG A 350 10.43 13.17 -1.88
C ARG A 350 11.10 12.30 -2.93
N ILE A 351 11.70 11.24 -2.46
CA ILE A 351 12.33 10.21 -3.30
C ILE A 351 11.28 9.55 -4.21
N SER A 352 11.62 9.34 -5.48
CA SER A 352 10.80 8.58 -6.42
C SER A 352 10.89 7.07 -6.16
N ALA A 353 9.94 6.28 -6.67
CA ALA A 353 10.00 4.81 -6.57
C ALA A 353 11.29 4.23 -7.19
N SER A 354 11.76 4.81 -8.29
CA SER A 354 13.01 4.37 -8.95
C SER A 354 14.27 4.68 -8.15
N GLU A 355 14.28 5.78 -7.40
CA GLU A 355 15.37 6.14 -6.50
C GLU A 355 15.30 5.35 -5.19
N ALA A 356 14.08 5.12 -4.67
CA ALA A 356 13.83 4.30 -3.49
C ALA A 356 14.42 2.90 -3.65
N LEU A 357 14.21 2.25 -4.80
CA LEU A 357 14.77 0.93 -5.10
C LEU A 357 16.32 0.91 -5.18
N LYS A 358 16.95 2.06 -5.38
CA LYS A 358 18.43 2.20 -5.36
C LYS A 358 18.97 2.61 -4.00
N HIS A 359 18.09 2.97 -3.07
CA HIS A 359 18.52 3.38 -1.73
C HIS A 359 19.22 2.22 -1.01
N PRO A 360 20.32 2.47 -0.26
CA PRO A 360 21.09 1.42 0.40
C PRO A 360 20.22 0.50 1.26
N TRP A 361 19.19 1.03 1.94
CA TRP A 361 18.28 0.24 2.74
C TRP A 361 17.57 -0.88 1.95
N LEU A 362 17.17 -0.64 0.70
CA LEU A 362 16.51 -1.64 -0.16
C LEU A 362 17.48 -2.42 -1.06
N SER A 363 18.71 -1.96 -1.28
CA SER A 363 19.61 -2.52 -2.28
C SER A 363 20.92 -3.12 -1.74
N ASP A 364 21.36 -2.79 -0.50
CA ASP A 364 22.64 -3.26 0.02
C ASP A 364 22.56 -4.66 0.62
N GLN A 365 23.09 -5.64 -0.11
CA GLN A 365 23.15 -7.04 0.31
C GLN A 365 23.95 -7.26 1.61
N LYS A 366 24.95 -6.38 1.91
CA LYS A 366 25.73 -6.50 3.15
C LYS A 366 24.89 -6.11 4.36
N LEU A 367 24.12 -5.04 4.22
CA LEU A 367 23.14 -4.64 5.23
C LEU A 367 22.13 -5.78 5.48
N HIS A 368 21.53 -6.33 4.43
CA HIS A 368 20.55 -7.42 4.54
C HIS A 368 21.15 -8.67 5.19
N SER A 369 22.38 -9.02 4.85
CA SER A 369 23.10 -10.14 5.48
C SER A 369 23.35 -9.90 6.98
N ARG A 370 23.67 -8.68 7.38
CA ARG A 370 23.88 -8.26 8.78
C ARG A 370 22.57 -8.38 9.57
N LEU A 371 21.47 -7.81 9.05
CA LEU A 371 20.15 -7.90 9.67
C LEU A 371 19.66 -9.34 9.81
N GLY A 372 19.86 -10.19 8.79
CA GLY A 372 19.52 -11.60 8.84
C GLY A 372 20.36 -12.42 9.85
N ALA A 373 21.60 -12.02 10.11
CA ALA A 373 22.44 -12.65 11.14
C ALA A 373 22.02 -12.26 12.57
N GLN A 374 21.55 -11.04 12.75
CA GLN A 374 21.00 -10.55 14.03
C GLN A 374 19.72 -11.31 14.43
N LYS A 375 18.81 -11.55 13.49
CA LYS A 375 17.59 -12.37 13.69
C LYS A 375 17.95 -13.77 14.22
N ARG A 376 18.96 -14.43 13.63
CA ARG A 376 19.38 -15.77 14.05
C ARG A 376 19.98 -15.81 15.46
N LYS A 377 20.66 -14.77 15.91
CA LYS A 377 21.21 -14.70 17.26
C LYS A 377 20.11 -14.53 18.32
N ASN A 378 19.12 -13.68 18.07
CA ASN A 378 18.01 -13.45 18.98
C ASN A 378 17.14 -14.70 19.14
N CYS A 379 16.83 -15.41 18.04
CA CYS A 379 16.11 -16.69 18.11
C CYS A 379 16.88 -17.81 18.86
N CYS A 380 18.23 -17.77 18.90
CA CYS A 380 19.02 -18.74 19.65
C CYS A 380 19.18 -18.41 21.14
N SER A 381 19.03 -17.14 21.53
CA SER A 381 19.06 -16.71 22.93
C SER A 381 17.79 -17.08 23.69
N ASP A 382 16.63 -17.05 23.02
CA ASP A 382 15.34 -17.40 23.63
C ASP A 382 15.13 -18.92 23.79
N ALA A 383 16.00 -19.74 23.20
CA ALA A 383 15.98 -21.21 23.31
C ALA A 383 16.84 -21.78 24.46
N GLN A 384 17.50 -20.93 25.25
CA GLN A 384 18.34 -21.34 26.38
C GLN A 384 17.79 -20.79 27.69
N ASP A 385 16.72 -21.38 28.18
CA ASP A 385 16.37 -21.71 29.58
C ASP A 385 14.95 -22.29 29.57
N PRO A 386 14.65 -23.49 30.10
CA PRO A 386 14.79 -23.79 31.48
C PRO A 386 15.02 -25.29 31.75
N VAL A 387 16.07 -25.69 32.36
CA VAL A 387 16.11 -26.86 33.27
C VAL A 387 17.42 -26.82 34.06
N ALA A 388 17.40 -26.31 35.27
CA ALA A 388 18.25 -26.72 36.37
C ALA A 388 17.85 -26.00 37.65
N LYS A 389 16.99 -26.61 38.44
CA LYS A 389 17.08 -26.62 39.91
C LYS A 389 15.81 -27.18 40.52
N GLN A 390 15.75 -28.50 40.61
CA GLN A 390 15.07 -29.15 41.72
C GLN A 390 15.73 -30.53 41.91
N SER A 391 16.68 -30.59 42.78
CA SER A 391 17.10 -31.82 43.42
C SER A 391 17.38 -31.56 44.90
N THR A 392 16.54 -32.17 45.69
CA THR A 392 16.83 -32.77 47.00
C THR A 392 17.22 -31.89 48.16
N GLU A 393 16.32 -31.85 49.13
CA GLU A 393 16.66 -32.15 50.50
C GLU A 393 15.46 -32.76 51.23
N VAL A 394 15.61 -34.04 51.63
CA VAL A 394 14.77 -34.72 52.63
C VAL A 394 15.60 -34.75 53.90
N PRO A 395 15.13 -34.21 55.04
CA PRO A 395 15.73 -34.45 56.32
C PRO A 395 15.13 -35.70 56.98
N SER A 396 15.96 -36.38 57.68
CA SER A 396 15.79 -37.53 58.58
C SER A 396 14.72 -37.33 59.66
#